data_6f7e11ddaa74069a8d0b2d9b2b38c7cc
#
_entry.id   6f7e11ddaa74069a8d0b2d9b2b38c7cc
#
_cell.length_a   1.000
_cell.length_b   1.000
_cell.length_c   1.000
_cell.angle_alpha   90.00
_cell.angle_beta   90.00
_cell.angle_gamma   90.00
#
_symmetry.space_group_name_H-M   'P 1'
#
loop_
_entity.id
_entity.type
_entity.pdbx_description
1 polymer ?
#
loop_
_entity_poly.entity_id
_entity_poly.type
_entity_poly.pdbx_seq_one_letter_code
_entity_poly.pdbx_strand_id
1 'polypeptide(L)'
;MNELISELVGYGIEKGLVEEDDKIYVINRLLELFRLDSYTQTDKAIRQLSEILSDMTDYAAEHGLIPENTNVYRDLFDTKIMGILTPAPSVVRAKFTDLYVKNPKKATDFYYQFSQDTNYIRKDRVARDKKWKADTQYGKIDITINLSKPEKDPRDIARAATQAKNDYPKCLLCAENEGYSGTLSHPARQNHRIIPLKLDGQDYYMQYSPYVYYNEHCIVFNAKHTPMKIDEAVFVKLLDFVRQFPHYTLGSNADLPIVGGSILSHDHFQGGAYTFAMAEAPYEYMFEIAGFEDVTAGCVKWPLSVIRLQGSSIGRLAKVSDYILQKWRGYTDEEAFIFSETDGVPHNTITPIARMNGNLYEMDLVLRNNITTEDRPWGVYHPEEKLHHIKKENIGLIEVMGLAVLPSRLKKEMDMLAKAIIEGKNIHDIEKIKIHADWVDEWLDSYDITTENIESIIQKEIADCFVQVLECAGVYKRTEKGFAAFKRFLSVL
;
A
#
# COMPACT_ATOMS: atom_id res chain seq x y z
N MET A 1 25.06 12.00 -25.69
CA MET A 1 25.38 11.48 -24.34
C MET A 1 26.06 12.48 -23.40
N ASN A 2 27.07 13.25 -23.86
CA ASN A 2 27.76 14.21 -22.97
C ASN A 2 26.80 15.18 -22.25
N GLU A 3 25.81 15.71 -22.97
CA GLU A 3 24.76 16.57 -22.41
C GLU A 3 23.94 15.84 -21.34
N LEU A 4 23.48 14.61 -21.61
CA LEU A 4 22.69 13.82 -20.68
C LEU A 4 23.48 13.47 -19.40
N ILE A 5 24.78 13.13 -19.55
CA ILE A 5 25.64 12.88 -18.40
C ILE A 5 25.84 14.17 -17.58
N SER A 6 26.06 15.33 -18.24
CA SER A 6 26.21 16.61 -17.55
C SER A 6 24.92 16.99 -16.78
N GLU A 7 23.74 16.85 -17.42
CA GLU A 7 22.45 17.10 -16.79
C GLU A 7 22.18 16.15 -15.60
N LEU A 8 22.43 14.84 -15.75
CA LEU A 8 22.22 13.86 -14.70
C LEU A 8 23.13 14.06 -13.50
N VAL A 9 24.43 14.32 -13.74
CA VAL A 9 25.38 14.59 -12.66
C VAL A 9 25.06 15.91 -11.96
N GLY A 10 24.68 16.95 -12.72
CA GLY A 10 24.19 18.22 -12.19
C GLY A 10 22.95 18.01 -11.30
N TYR A 11 22.00 17.20 -11.74
CA TYR A 11 20.84 16.78 -10.92
C TYR A 11 21.30 16.10 -9.61
N GLY A 12 22.22 15.15 -9.70
CA GLY A 12 22.75 14.43 -8.53
C GLY A 12 23.36 15.36 -7.48
N ILE A 13 24.10 16.35 -7.93
CA ILE A 13 24.71 17.38 -7.06
C ILE A 13 23.61 18.28 -6.45
N GLU A 14 22.69 18.80 -7.28
CA GLU A 14 21.59 19.67 -6.81
C GLU A 14 20.74 18.97 -5.74
N LYS A 15 20.49 17.65 -5.87
CA LYS A 15 19.71 16.86 -4.90
C LYS A 15 20.54 16.32 -3.73
N GLY A 16 21.85 16.57 -3.70
CA GLY A 16 22.74 16.06 -2.66
C GLY A 16 22.85 14.53 -2.66
N LEU A 17 22.71 13.91 -3.82
CA LEU A 17 23.00 12.49 -4.05
C LEU A 17 24.48 12.27 -4.36
N VAL A 18 25.13 13.27 -4.96
CA VAL A 18 26.54 13.27 -5.35
C VAL A 18 27.21 14.49 -4.75
N GLU A 19 28.28 14.29 -4.00
CA GLU A 19 29.13 15.39 -3.53
C GLU A 19 29.98 15.92 -4.68
N GLU A 20 30.39 17.21 -4.64
CA GLU A 20 31.26 17.79 -5.68
C GLU A 20 32.57 17.02 -5.86
N ASP A 21 33.13 16.48 -4.76
CA ASP A 21 34.34 15.68 -4.77
C ASP A 21 34.19 14.34 -5.49
N ASP A 22 32.96 13.81 -5.55
CA ASP A 22 32.61 12.53 -6.20
C ASP A 22 32.24 12.70 -7.69
N LYS A 23 32.14 13.94 -8.20
CA LYS A 23 31.67 14.26 -9.55
C LYS A 23 32.39 13.47 -10.65
N ILE A 24 33.73 13.49 -10.63
CA ILE A 24 34.56 12.80 -11.64
C ILE A 24 34.37 11.30 -11.57
N TYR A 25 34.31 10.76 -10.35
CA TYR A 25 34.06 9.31 -10.14
C TYR A 25 32.73 8.89 -10.74
N VAL A 26 31.65 9.63 -10.47
CA VAL A 26 30.30 9.36 -11.00
C VAL A 26 30.28 9.46 -12.53
N ILE A 27 30.91 10.49 -13.12
CA ILE A 27 31.04 10.60 -14.59
C ILE A 27 31.71 9.37 -15.16
N ASN A 28 32.86 8.96 -14.61
CA ASN A 28 33.58 7.76 -15.10
C ASN A 28 32.75 6.47 -14.99
N ARG A 29 31.95 6.31 -13.93
CA ARG A 29 31.03 5.18 -13.80
C ARG A 29 29.92 5.20 -14.85
N LEU A 30 29.42 6.37 -15.21
CA LEU A 30 28.44 6.54 -16.29
C LEU A 30 29.08 6.25 -17.65
N LEU A 31 30.31 6.72 -17.92
CA LEU A 31 31.05 6.39 -19.14
C LEU A 31 31.21 4.88 -19.30
N GLU A 32 31.63 4.17 -18.25
CA GLU A 32 31.72 2.71 -18.23
C GLU A 32 30.37 2.05 -18.58
N LEU A 33 29.28 2.50 -17.95
CA LEU A 33 27.94 1.95 -18.17
C LEU A 33 27.49 2.10 -19.63
N PHE A 34 27.75 3.27 -20.23
CA PHE A 34 27.35 3.60 -21.61
C PHE A 34 28.41 3.23 -22.65
N ARG A 35 29.54 2.60 -22.23
CA ARG A 35 30.66 2.19 -23.10
C ARG A 35 31.22 3.37 -23.91
N LEU A 36 31.45 4.50 -23.24
CA LEU A 36 32.01 5.73 -23.84
C LEU A 36 33.46 5.91 -23.42
N ASP A 37 34.30 6.32 -24.38
CA ASP A 37 35.73 6.49 -24.17
C ASP A 37 36.13 7.91 -23.69
N SER A 38 35.21 8.88 -23.81
CA SER A 38 35.50 10.29 -23.48
C SER A 38 34.25 11.04 -23.05
N TYR A 39 34.49 12.14 -22.35
CA TYR A 39 33.45 13.04 -21.87
C TYR A 39 33.87 14.50 -22.07
N THR A 40 32.92 15.31 -22.50
CA THR A 40 33.05 16.77 -22.56
C THR A 40 31.90 17.39 -21.78
N GLN A 41 32.23 18.16 -20.76
CA GLN A 41 31.22 18.86 -19.97
C GLN A 41 30.44 19.85 -20.83
N THR A 42 29.12 19.91 -20.63
CA THR A 42 28.26 20.87 -21.32
C THR A 42 27.47 21.67 -20.28
N ASP A 43 27.28 22.96 -20.57
CA ASP A 43 26.47 23.86 -19.74
C ASP A 43 25.03 23.91 -20.30
N LYS A 44 24.18 23.01 -19.80
CA LYS A 44 22.75 23.03 -20.10
C LYS A 44 21.94 23.12 -18.79
N ALA A 45 20.76 23.72 -18.90
CA ALA A 45 19.80 23.70 -17.84
C ALA A 45 19.35 22.23 -17.54
N ILE A 46 19.27 21.88 -16.27
CA ILE A 46 18.86 20.55 -15.84
C ILE A 46 17.33 20.40 -16.08
N ARG A 47 16.97 19.44 -16.91
CA ARG A 47 15.58 19.08 -17.18
C ARG A 47 15.02 18.19 -16.06
N GLN A 48 13.76 17.77 -16.20
CA GLN A 48 13.17 16.80 -15.29
C GLN A 48 13.88 15.45 -15.39
N LEU A 49 14.11 14.82 -14.24
CA LEU A 49 14.82 13.52 -14.17
C LEU A 49 14.20 12.46 -15.10
N SER A 50 12.86 12.40 -15.17
CA SER A 50 12.16 11.45 -16.03
C SER A 50 12.47 11.63 -17.53
N GLU A 51 12.69 12.85 -17.98
CA GLU A 51 13.08 13.16 -19.37
C GLU A 51 14.52 12.74 -19.61
N ILE A 52 15.43 13.09 -18.72
CA ILE A 52 16.86 12.71 -18.82
C ILE A 52 17.00 11.18 -18.86
N LEU A 53 16.32 10.46 -17.96
CA LEU A 53 16.36 8.99 -17.91
C LEU A 53 15.68 8.35 -19.12
N SER A 54 14.61 8.96 -19.66
CA SER A 54 13.99 8.50 -20.90
C SER A 54 14.99 8.55 -22.05
N ASP A 55 15.63 9.71 -22.29
CA ASP A 55 16.59 9.87 -23.37
C ASP A 55 17.82 8.94 -23.19
N MET A 56 18.27 8.76 -21.94
CA MET A 56 19.40 7.84 -21.65
C MET A 56 19.01 6.37 -21.91
N THR A 57 17.78 5.97 -21.62
CA THR A 57 17.31 4.61 -21.92
C THR A 57 16.99 4.42 -23.39
N ASP A 58 16.58 5.45 -24.12
CA ASP A 58 16.46 5.45 -25.59
C ASP A 58 17.82 5.21 -26.24
N TYR A 59 18.83 5.98 -25.81
CA TYR A 59 20.20 5.75 -26.25
C TYR A 59 20.69 4.32 -25.98
N ALA A 60 20.38 3.79 -24.79
CA ALA A 60 20.76 2.43 -24.41
C ALA A 60 20.10 1.38 -25.32
N ALA A 61 18.84 1.58 -25.71
CA ALA A 61 18.12 0.73 -26.64
C ALA A 61 18.72 0.77 -28.05
N GLU A 62 19.02 1.97 -28.56
CA GLU A 62 19.60 2.16 -29.89
C GLU A 62 21.01 1.59 -30.03
N HIS A 63 21.79 1.59 -28.95
CA HIS A 63 23.17 1.10 -28.94
C HIS A 63 23.35 -0.31 -28.38
N GLY A 64 22.25 -1.07 -28.21
CA GLY A 64 22.30 -2.46 -27.76
C GLY A 64 22.84 -2.66 -26.34
N LEU A 65 22.67 -1.66 -25.47
CA LEU A 65 23.04 -1.75 -24.04
C LEU A 65 21.97 -2.43 -23.21
N ILE A 66 20.73 -2.50 -23.71
CA ILE A 66 19.64 -3.31 -23.17
C ILE A 66 19.20 -4.35 -24.20
N PRO A 67 18.82 -5.57 -23.77
CA PRO A 67 18.47 -6.66 -24.69
C PRO A 67 17.27 -6.34 -25.61
N GLU A 68 16.29 -5.66 -25.08
CA GLU A 68 15.07 -5.27 -25.78
C GLU A 68 14.50 -3.97 -25.22
N ASN A 69 13.81 -3.21 -26.09
CA ASN A 69 13.17 -1.96 -25.71
C ASN A 69 11.76 -2.23 -25.13
N THR A 70 11.72 -2.88 -23.94
CA THR A 70 10.48 -3.07 -23.16
C THR A 70 10.55 -2.30 -21.85
N ASN A 71 9.39 -2.04 -21.23
CA ASN A 71 9.32 -1.31 -19.96
C ASN A 71 10.17 -1.96 -18.86
N VAL A 72 10.23 -3.30 -18.81
CA VAL A 72 11.01 -4.02 -17.80
C VAL A 72 12.51 -3.78 -17.98
N TYR A 73 13.04 -3.91 -19.18
CA TYR A 73 14.46 -3.67 -19.46
C TYR A 73 14.85 -2.21 -19.28
N ARG A 74 13.96 -1.27 -19.65
CA ARG A 74 14.15 0.16 -19.38
C ARG A 74 14.21 0.44 -17.88
N ASP A 75 13.29 -0.13 -17.10
CA ASP A 75 13.26 0.01 -15.64
C ASP A 75 14.48 -0.60 -14.94
N LEU A 76 14.98 -1.73 -15.44
CA LEU A 76 16.23 -2.31 -14.94
C LEU A 76 17.42 -1.40 -15.21
N PHE A 77 17.47 -0.80 -16.41
CA PHE A 77 18.60 0.01 -16.83
C PHE A 77 18.60 1.41 -16.18
N ASP A 78 17.46 2.10 -16.12
CA ASP A 78 17.37 3.39 -15.46
C ASP A 78 17.64 3.28 -13.94
N THR A 79 17.20 2.20 -13.31
CA THR A 79 17.53 1.91 -11.90
C THR A 79 19.04 1.70 -11.73
N LYS A 80 19.72 1.07 -12.69
CA LYS A 80 21.17 0.92 -12.71
C LYS A 80 21.88 2.27 -12.88
N ILE A 81 21.39 3.16 -13.75
CA ILE A 81 21.89 4.53 -13.90
C ILE A 81 21.79 5.25 -12.54
N MET A 82 20.60 5.29 -11.94
CA MET A 82 20.38 5.96 -10.67
C MET A 82 21.16 5.33 -9.51
N GLY A 83 21.44 4.03 -9.57
CA GLY A 83 22.27 3.32 -8.61
C GLY A 83 23.71 3.87 -8.54
N ILE A 84 24.23 4.43 -9.65
CA ILE A 84 25.56 5.06 -9.67
C ILE A 84 25.58 6.38 -8.87
N LEU A 85 24.45 7.13 -8.88
CA LEU A 85 24.32 8.38 -8.15
C LEU A 85 23.89 8.20 -6.70
N THR A 86 23.38 7.01 -6.35
CA THR A 86 22.77 6.78 -5.03
C THR A 86 23.86 6.54 -3.97
N PRO A 87 23.94 7.34 -2.89
CA PRO A 87 24.90 7.15 -1.82
C PRO A 87 24.86 5.75 -1.20
N ALA A 88 25.97 5.31 -0.61
CA ALA A 88 26.04 4.03 0.09
C ALA A 88 25.03 3.94 1.25
N PRO A 89 24.53 2.75 1.61
CA PRO A 89 23.59 2.58 2.71
C PRO A 89 24.04 3.21 4.03
N SER A 90 25.34 3.11 4.36
CA SER A 90 25.90 3.69 5.59
C SER A 90 25.76 5.22 5.65
N VAL A 91 25.92 5.90 4.52
CA VAL A 91 25.79 7.38 4.43
C VAL A 91 24.34 7.80 4.69
N VAL A 92 23.40 7.13 4.03
CA VAL A 92 21.96 7.42 4.18
C VAL A 92 21.49 7.14 5.60
N ARG A 93 21.91 6.01 6.18
CA ARG A 93 21.57 5.62 7.56
C ARG A 93 22.15 6.59 8.59
N ALA A 94 23.39 7.02 8.42
CA ALA A 94 24.02 8.03 9.30
C ALA A 94 23.20 9.33 9.27
N LYS A 95 22.90 9.86 8.08
CA LYS A 95 22.12 11.10 7.94
C LYS A 95 20.71 10.96 8.51
N PHE A 96 20.05 9.82 8.29
CA PHE A 96 18.74 9.53 8.90
C PHE A 96 18.83 9.58 10.43
N THR A 97 19.83 8.91 11.02
CA THR A 97 20.02 8.84 12.48
C THR A 97 20.28 10.23 13.07
N ASP A 98 21.14 11.04 12.44
CA ASP A 98 21.43 12.40 12.89
C ASP A 98 20.20 13.33 12.87
N LEU A 99 19.32 13.14 11.88
CA LEU A 99 18.06 13.86 11.81
C LEU A 99 17.04 13.33 12.82
N TYR A 100 16.97 12.00 13.00
CA TYR A 100 16.05 11.36 13.92
C TYR A 100 16.26 11.80 15.37
N VAL A 101 17.50 11.88 15.81
CA VAL A 101 17.83 12.37 17.17
C VAL A 101 17.30 13.79 17.39
N LYS A 102 17.27 14.62 16.36
CA LYS A 102 16.75 15.99 16.43
C LYS A 102 15.23 16.04 16.35
N ASN A 103 14.65 15.29 15.43
CA ASN A 103 13.20 15.21 15.21
C ASN A 103 12.87 14.03 14.28
N PRO A 104 12.08 13.04 14.72
CA PRO A 104 11.68 11.89 13.89
C PRO A 104 11.08 12.29 12.54
N LYS A 105 10.24 13.35 12.52
CA LYS A 105 9.63 13.83 11.29
C LYS A 105 10.65 14.33 10.28
N LYS A 106 11.68 15.05 10.72
CA LYS A 106 12.74 15.51 9.80
C LYS A 106 13.51 14.33 9.17
N ALA A 107 13.67 13.24 9.91
CA ALA A 107 14.31 12.03 9.39
C ALA A 107 13.46 11.35 8.32
N THR A 108 12.16 11.21 8.55
CA THR A 108 11.25 10.63 7.57
C THR A 108 11.05 11.54 6.36
N ASP A 109 10.92 12.87 6.54
CA ASP A 109 10.87 13.85 5.44
C ASP A 109 12.11 13.72 4.52
N PHE A 110 13.33 13.67 5.14
CA PHE A 110 14.56 13.43 4.39
C PHE A 110 14.53 12.13 3.62
N TYR A 111 14.17 11.03 4.28
CA TYR A 111 14.21 9.71 3.65
C TYR A 111 13.14 9.55 2.57
N TYR A 112 11.98 10.19 2.72
CA TYR A 112 10.94 10.20 1.68
C TYR A 112 11.38 11.01 0.47
N GLN A 113 11.97 12.21 0.69
CA GLN A 113 12.54 13.03 -0.39
C GLN A 113 13.67 12.29 -1.10
N PHE A 114 14.59 11.67 -0.35
CA PHE A 114 15.68 10.84 -0.89
C PHE A 114 15.15 9.71 -1.78
N SER A 115 14.09 9.02 -1.35
CA SER A 115 13.47 7.94 -2.13
C SER A 115 12.85 8.42 -3.45
N GLN A 116 12.42 9.68 -3.50
CA GLN A 116 11.96 10.36 -4.73
C GLN A 116 13.15 10.79 -5.60
N ASP A 117 14.15 11.42 -5.01
CA ASP A 117 15.30 11.96 -5.74
C ASP A 117 16.18 10.86 -6.36
N THR A 118 16.22 9.68 -5.75
CA THR A 118 16.88 8.50 -6.33
C THR A 118 16.02 7.79 -7.40
N ASN A 119 14.84 8.32 -7.75
CA ASN A 119 13.88 7.66 -8.65
C ASN A 119 13.44 6.26 -8.20
N TYR A 120 13.60 5.93 -6.91
CA TYR A 120 13.00 4.72 -6.34
C TYR A 120 11.47 4.87 -6.30
N ILE A 121 11.00 6.05 -5.86
CA ILE A 121 9.62 6.50 -6.05
C ILE A 121 9.58 7.30 -7.37
N ARG A 122 8.94 6.74 -8.38
CA ARG A 122 8.81 7.33 -9.71
C ARG A 122 7.69 8.36 -9.72
N LYS A 123 8.01 9.61 -9.39
CA LYS A 123 7.04 10.72 -9.25
C LYS A 123 6.19 10.91 -10.51
N ASP A 124 6.78 10.79 -11.69
CA ASP A 124 6.10 10.90 -12.98
C ASP A 124 5.01 9.85 -13.16
N ARG A 125 5.24 8.63 -12.66
CA ARG A 125 4.24 7.55 -12.69
C ARG A 125 3.16 7.76 -11.64
N VAL A 126 3.55 8.09 -10.41
CA VAL A 126 2.60 8.35 -9.31
C VAL A 126 1.67 9.52 -9.63
N ALA A 127 2.16 10.55 -10.33
CA ALA A 127 1.37 11.70 -10.75
C ALA A 127 0.24 11.36 -11.75
N ARG A 128 0.27 10.17 -12.39
CA ARG A 128 -0.79 9.71 -13.30
C ARG A 128 -1.98 9.13 -12.57
N ASP A 129 -1.82 8.69 -11.31
CA ASP A 129 -2.90 8.11 -10.53
C ASP A 129 -4.09 9.08 -10.44
N LYS A 130 -5.30 8.54 -10.60
CA LYS A 130 -6.52 9.32 -10.37
C LYS A 130 -6.94 9.17 -8.92
N LYS A 131 -7.01 10.29 -8.19
CA LYS A 131 -7.32 10.30 -6.75
C LYS A 131 -8.43 11.29 -6.48
N TRP A 132 -9.43 10.87 -5.68
CA TRP A 132 -10.48 11.76 -5.18
C TRP A 132 -10.99 11.29 -3.82
N LYS A 133 -11.71 12.16 -3.13
CA LYS A 133 -12.46 11.82 -1.92
C LYS A 133 -13.95 11.88 -2.19
N ALA A 134 -14.70 10.96 -1.63
CA ALA A 134 -16.14 10.92 -1.75
C ALA A 134 -16.81 10.88 -0.37
N ASP A 135 -17.88 11.66 -0.20
CA ASP A 135 -18.71 11.61 1.00
C ASP A 135 -19.58 10.36 1.01
N THR A 136 -19.61 9.66 2.16
CA THR A 136 -20.39 8.45 2.37
C THR A 136 -21.10 8.52 3.74
N GLN A 137 -21.96 7.55 4.02
CA GLN A 137 -22.59 7.42 5.34
C GLN A 137 -21.60 7.15 6.50
N TYR A 138 -20.34 6.80 6.19
CA TYR A 138 -19.26 6.52 7.15
C TYR A 138 -18.21 7.63 7.20
N GLY A 139 -18.45 8.75 6.53
CA GLY A 139 -17.51 9.84 6.36
C GLY A 139 -16.87 9.86 4.97
N LYS A 140 -15.80 10.64 4.82
CA LYS A 140 -15.10 10.76 3.53
C LYS A 140 -14.14 9.62 3.34
N ILE A 141 -14.30 8.85 2.27
CA ILE A 141 -13.36 7.79 1.86
C ILE A 141 -12.47 8.25 0.72
N ASP A 142 -11.31 7.65 0.62
CA ASP A 142 -10.32 7.92 -0.43
C ASP A 142 -10.42 6.87 -1.53
N ILE A 143 -10.45 7.32 -2.79
CA ILE A 143 -10.46 6.44 -3.96
C ILE A 143 -9.23 6.74 -4.82
N THR A 144 -8.52 5.70 -5.20
CA THR A 144 -7.37 5.79 -6.10
C THR A 144 -7.50 4.76 -7.22
N ILE A 145 -7.52 5.20 -8.48
CA ILE A 145 -7.24 4.32 -9.61
C ILE A 145 -5.74 4.36 -9.84
N ASN A 146 -5.08 3.23 -9.55
CA ASN A 146 -3.64 3.14 -9.61
C ASN A 146 -3.15 2.94 -11.04
N LEU A 147 -2.47 3.96 -11.60
CA LEU A 147 -1.84 3.96 -12.92
C LEU A 147 -0.31 3.89 -12.84
N SER A 148 0.25 3.96 -11.63
CA SER A 148 1.70 3.96 -11.40
C SER A 148 2.33 2.58 -11.49
N LYS A 149 1.54 1.52 -11.28
CA LYS A 149 2.00 0.13 -11.42
C LYS A 149 2.01 -0.25 -12.90
N PRO A 150 3.19 -0.49 -13.52
CA PRO A 150 3.25 -0.83 -14.93
C PRO A 150 2.57 -2.16 -15.20
N GLU A 151 1.78 -2.22 -16.27
CA GLU A 151 1.27 -3.48 -16.81
C GLU A 151 2.46 -4.29 -17.37
N LYS A 152 2.50 -5.56 -17.05
CA LYS A 152 3.56 -6.45 -17.57
C LYS A 152 3.25 -6.82 -19.02
N ASP A 153 4.26 -6.67 -19.89
CA ASP A 153 4.17 -7.15 -21.26
C ASP A 153 4.03 -8.69 -21.25
N PRO A 154 3.07 -9.28 -21.99
CA PRO A 154 2.92 -10.74 -22.07
C PRO A 154 4.19 -11.46 -22.49
N ARG A 155 5.04 -10.84 -23.29
CA ARG A 155 6.34 -11.39 -23.71
C ARG A 155 7.31 -11.50 -22.54
N ASP A 156 7.35 -10.47 -21.70
CA ASP A 156 8.20 -10.45 -20.47
C ASP A 156 7.70 -11.48 -19.46
N ILE A 157 6.38 -11.68 -19.33
CA ILE A 157 5.78 -12.72 -18.49
C ILE A 157 6.21 -14.12 -18.97
N ALA A 158 6.12 -14.39 -20.27
CA ALA A 158 6.49 -15.68 -20.84
C ALA A 158 7.98 -15.97 -20.63
N ARG A 159 8.85 -14.98 -20.79
CA ARG A 159 10.30 -15.12 -20.55
C ARG A 159 10.64 -15.30 -19.07
N ALA A 160 10.00 -14.53 -18.19
CA ALA A 160 10.19 -14.71 -16.76
C ALA A 160 9.82 -16.12 -16.30
N ALA A 161 8.81 -16.74 -16.91
CA ALA A 161 8.42 -18.13 -16.63
C ALA A 161 9.46 -19.18 -17.04
N THR A 162 10.33 -18.87 -18.00
CA THR A 162 11.41 -19.76 -18.46
C THR A 162 12.73 -19.60 -17.69
N GLN A 163 12.85 -18.54 -16.86
CA GLN A 163 14.06 -18.35 -16.05
C GLN A 163 14.09 -19.31 -14.86
N ALA A 164 15.30 -19.78 -14.51
CA ALA A 164 15.51 -20.54 -13.29
C ALA A 164 15.05 -19.70 -12.07
N LYS A 165 14.29 -20.32 -11.19
CA LYS A 165 13.90 -19.68 -9.93
C LYS A 165 15.17 -19.40 -9.11
N ASN A 166 15.38 -18.15 -8.77
CA ASN A 166 16.45 -17.70 -7.91
C ASN A 166 15.86 -17.39 -6.52
N ASP A 167 16.45 -17.95 -5.49
CA ASP A 167 16.03 -17.73 -4.09
C ASP A 167 16.75 -16.53 -3.46
N TYR A 168 17.40 -15.68 -4.25
CA TYR A 168 18.07 -14.47 -3.80
C TYR A 168 17.66 -13.26 -4.66
N PRO A 169 16.99 -12.26 -4.05
CA PRO A 169 16.35 -12.26 -2.73
C PRO A 169 15.16 -13.24 -2.65
N LYS A 170 14.88 -13.80 -1.46
CA LYS A 170 13.76 -14.75 -1.30
C LYS A 170 12.39 -14.13 -1.58
N CYS A 171 12.20 -12.86 -1.24
CA CYS A 171 10.96 -12.10 -1.55
C CYS A 171 11.24 -10.61 -1.70
N LEU A 172 10.21 -9.84 -2.07
CA LEU A 172 10.31 -8.39 -2.29
C LEU A 172 10.62 -7.57 -1.03
N LEU A 173 10.50 -8.16 0.16
CA LEU A 173 10.73 -7.49 1.45
C LEU A 173 12.05 -7.89 2.13
N CYS A 174 12.82 -8.83 1.56
CA CYS A 174 14.11 -9.22 2.14
C CYS A 174 15.13 -8.08 2.04
N ALA A 175 15.99 -7.93 3.05
CA ALA A 175 17.02 -6.89 3.09
C ALA A 175 18.00 -6.98 1.91
N GLU A 176 18.17 -8.18 1.35
CA GLU A 176 19.00 -8.47 0.17
C GLU A 176 18.52 -7.75 -1.11
N ASN A 177 17.32 -7.15 -1.08
CA ASN A 177 16.87 -6.27 -2.16
C ASN A 177 17.69 -4.97 -2.24
N GLU A 178 18.26 -4.48 -1.13
CA GLU A 178 19.03 -3.25 -1.13
C GLU A 178 20.25 -3.34 -2.08
N GLY A 179 20.23 -2.56 -3.15
CA GLY A 179 21.27 -2.60 -4.18
C GLY A 179 21.15 -3.72 -5.23
N TYR A 180 20.13 -4.56 -5.17
CA TYR A 180 19.96 -5.68 -6.09
C TYR A 180 19.68 -5.23 -7.53
N SER A 181 20.34 -5.86 -8.49
CA SER A 181 20.26 -5.48 -9.91
C SER A 181 18.92 -5.79 -10.59
N GLY A 182 18.11 -6.65 -9.97
CA GLY A 182 16.86 -7.10 -10.55
C GLY A 182 17.01 -8.17 -11.63
N THR A 183 15.87 -8.67 -12.07
CA THR A 183 15.68 -9.63 -13.20
C THR A 183 14.34 -9.32 -13.88
N LEU A 184 13.97 -10.07 -14.92
CA LEU A 184 12.66 -9.93 -15.56
C LEU A 184 11.49 -10.22 -14.59
N SER A 185 11.72 -11.09 -13.59
CA SER A 185 10.70 -11.47 -12.59
C SER A 185 10.82 -10.71 -11.28
N HIS A 186 11.94 -10.04 -11.01
CA HIS A 186 12.23 -9.35 -9.75
C HIS A 186 12.74 -7.92 -10.01
N PRO A 187 12.15 -6.88 -9.41
CA PRO A 187 12.51 -5.51 -9.71
C PRO A 187 13.95 -5.15 -9.27
N ALA A 188 14.59 -4.27 -10.04
CA ALA A 188 15.87 -3.69 -9.65
C ALA A 188 15.71 -2.75 -8.44
N ARG A 189 16.76 -2.65 -7.60
CA ARG A 189 16.79 -1.90 -6.35
C ARG A 189 18.15 -1.22 -6.09
N GLN A 190 18.96 -0.97 -7.13
CA GLN A 190 20.27 -0.32 -6.96
C GLN A 190 20.15 1.10 -6.38
N ASN A 191 19.04 1.77 -6.65
CA ASN A 191 18.69 3.11 -6.16
C ASN A 191 17.87 3.10 -4.86
N HIS A 192 17.72 1.96 -4.23
CA HIS A 192 16.93 1.77 -3.00
C HIS A 192 17.83 1.62 -1.78
N ARG A 193 17.43 2.24 -0.67
CA ARG A 193 18.06 2.09 0.65
C ARG A 193 17.00 1.82 1.69
N ILE A 194 17.34 1.03 2.72
CA ILE A 194 16.46 0.67 3.82
C ILE A 194 17.01 1.22 5.14
N ILE A 195 16.11 1.58 6.05
CA ILE A 195 16.45 2.15 7.36
C ILE A 195 16.27 1.09 8.44
N PRO A 196 17.32 0.73 9.20
CA PRO A 196 17.20 -0.21 10.30
C PRO A 196 16.42 0.38 11.47
N LEU A 197 15.53 -0.40 12.07
CA LEU A 197 14.73 -0.07 13.23
C LEU A 197 14.82 -1.17 14.29
N LYS A 198 14.53 -0.81 15.55
CA LYS A 198 14.26 -1.76 16.63
C LYS A 198 12.80 -1.62 17.03
N LEU A 199 12.04 -2.72 16.96
CA LEU A 199 10.68 -2.80 17.46
C LEU A 199 10.60 -3.91 18.51
N ASP A 200 10.21 -3.55 19.73
CA ASP A 200 10.22 -4.50 20.85
C ASP A 200 11.56 -5.27 20.96
N GLY A 201 12.67 -4.54 20.80
CA GLY A 201 14.03 -5.08 20.84
C GLY A 201 14.46 -5.94 19.64
N GLN A 202 13.56 -6.23 18.68
CA GLN A 202 13.85 -7.03 17.49
C GLN A 202 14.29 -6.15 16.30
N ASP A 203 15.08 -6.74 15.41
CA ASP A 203 15.57 -6.05 14.22
C ASP A 203 14.51 -6.02 13.11
N TYR A 204 14.19 -4.81 12.65
CA TYR A 204 13.31 -4.50 11.54
C TYR A 204 13.99 -3.53 10.59
N TYR A 205 13.42 -3.37 9.41
CA TYR A 205 13.77 -2.32 8.47
C TYR A 205 12.53 -1.57 8.02
N MET A 206 12.71 -0.30 7.66
CA MET A 206 11.68 0.53 7.03
C MET A 206 12.11 0.86 5.60
N GLN A 207 11.17 0.80 4.68
CA GLN A 207 11.27 1.30 3.32
C GLN A 207 9.97 1.98 2.90
N TYR A 208 10.02 2.89 1.94
CA TYR A 208 8.79 3.37 1.31
C TYR A 208 8.32 2.43 0.21
N SER A 209 7.01 2.43 -0.04
CA SER A 209 6.43 1.77 -1.19
C SER A 209 6.65 2.62 -2.44
N PRO A 210 7.17 2.06 -3.54
CA PRO A 210 7.36 2.84 -4.77
C PRO A 210 6.03 3.25 -5.44
N TYR A 211 4.91 2.68 -5.02
CA TYR A 211 3.58 2.97 -5.59
C TYR A 211 2.84 4.12 -4.92
N VAL A 212 3.23 4.53 -3.71
CA VAL A 212 2.71 5.70 -2.98
C VAL A 212 1.18 5.79 -3.03
N TYR A 213 0.50 4.78 -2.50
CA TYR A 213 -0.97 4.80 -2.45
C TYR A 213 -1.51 5.97 -1.62
N TYR A 214 -0.75 6.38 -0.59
CA TYR A 214 -0.99 7.55 0.26
C TYR A 214 0.35 8.17 0.69
N ASN A 215 0.29 9.34 1.33
CA ASN A 215 1.51 10.08 1.69
C ASN A 215 2.45 9.25 2.58
N GLU A 216 3.71 9.19 2.19
CA GLU A 216 4.77 8.46 2.90
C GLU A 216 4.43 6.99 3.16
N HIS A 217 3.72 6.34 2.22
CA HIS A 217 3.39 4.91 2.34
C HIS A 217 4.66 4.10 2.55
N CYS A 218 4.83 3.57 3.76
CA CYS A 218 5.98 2.76 4.15
C CYS A 218 5.61 1.31 4.44
N ILE A 219 6.62 0.46 4.35
CA ILE A 219 6.58 -0.94 4.75
C ILE A 219 7.68 -1.13 5.80
N VAL A 220 7.29 -1.65 6.95
CA VAL A 220 8.20 -2.00 8.05
C VAL A 220 8.24 -3.52 8.14
N PHE A 221 9.39 -4.13 7.93
CA PHE A 221 9.50 -5.58 7.78
C PHE A 221 10.60 -6.16 8.65
N ASN A 222 10.38 -7.40 9.10
CA ASN A 222 11.32 -8.12 9.95
C ASN A 222 12.65 -8.34 9.21
N ALA A 223 13.78 -8.17 9.89
CA ALA A 223 15.09 -8.45 9.32
C ALA A 223 15.27 -9.94 8.94
N LYS A 224 14.49 -10.82 9.56
CA LYS A 224 14.46 -12.24 9.26
C LYS A 224 13.23 -12.57 8.40
N HIS A 225 13.42 -13.40 7.38
CA HIS A 225 12.31 -13.90 6.57
C HIS A 225 11.53 -14.96 7.37
N THR A 226 10.58 -14.50 8.16
CA THR A 226 9.69 -15.33 9.00
C THR A 226 8.24 -15.06 8.65
N PRO A 227 7.35 -16.06 8.69
CA PRO A 227 5.93 -15.87 8.41
C PRO A 227 5.27 -14.84 9.33
N MET A 228 4.23 -14.18 8.82
CA MET A 228 3.37 -13.32 9.60
C MET A 228 2.61 -14.12 10.67
N LYS A 229 2.43 -13.52 11.82
CA LYS A 229 1.61 -14.04 12.92
C LYS A 229 1.07 -12.85 13.70
N ILE A 230 -0.22 -12.82 13.99
CA ILE A 230 -0.82 -11.81 14.87
C ILE A 230 -0.85 -12.37 16.30
N ASP A 231 -0.17 -11.69 17.22
CA ASP A 231 -0.12 -12.00 18.65
C ASP A 231 0.21 -10.74 19.47
N GLU A 232 0.33 -10.87 20.80
CA GLU A 232 0.65 -9.75 21.70
C GLU A 232 1.90 -8.98 21.24
N ALA A 233 2.93 -9.69 20.78
CA ALA A 233 4.17 -9.05 20.32
C ALA A 233 3.95 -8.13 19.12
N VAL A 234 3.01 -8.44 18.21
CA VAL A 234 2.66 -7.57 17.08
C VAL A 234 2.03 -6.28 17.60
N PHE A 235 1.10 -6.34 18.56
CA PHE A 235 0.50 -5.12 19.14
C PHE A 235 1.56 -4.24 19.80
N VAL A 236 2.50 -4.83 20.55
CA VAL A 236 3.63 -4.10 21.14
C VAL A 236 4.46 -3.42 20.05
N LYS A 237 4.81 -4.13 18.98
CA LYS A 237 5.63 -3.58 17.85
C LYS A 237 4.94 -2.43 17.14
N LEU A 238 3.65 -2.55 16.85
CA LEU A 238 2.87 -1.48 16.23
C LEU A 238 2.85 -0.22 17.10
N LEU A 239 2.60 -0.38 18.40
CA LEU A 239 2.59 0.72 19.37
C LEU A 239 3.99 1.30 19.61
N ASP A 240 5.02 0.47 19.63
CA ASP A 240 6.42 0.93 19.74
C ASP A 240 6.84 1.74 18.50
N PHE A 241 6.41 1.35 17.30
CA PHE A 241 6.67 2.12 16.10
C PHE A 241 6.02 3.51 16.17
N VAL A 242 4.74 3.61 16.51
CA VAL A 242 4.07 4.93 16.59
C VAL A 242 4.58 5.78 17.74
N ARG A 243 5.18 5.19 18.79
CA ARG A 243 5.95 5.91 19.80
C ARG A 243 7.21 6.53 19.20
N GLN A 244 7.92 5.82 18.33
CA GLN A 244 9.13 6.29 17.65
C GLN A 244 8.80 7.31 16.54
N PHE A 245 7.67 7.15 15.84
CA PHE A 245 7.20 7.99 14.74
C PHE A 245 5.75 8.43 14.98
N PRO A 246 5.50 9.37 15.92
CA PRO A 246 4.12 9.69 16.36
C PRO A 246 3.25 10.36 15.28
N HIS A 247 3.84 10.79 14.17
CA HIS A 247 3.14 11.35 13.00
C HIS A 247 2.73 10.27 11.98
N TYR A 248 2.98 8.98 12.27
CA TYR A 248 2.62 7.86 11.41
C TYR A 248 1.48 7.02 11.99
N THR A 249 0.73 6.42 11.08
CA THR A 249 -0.13 5.25 11.34
C THR A 249 0.64 4.00 10.91
N LEU A 250 0.53 2.90 11.64
CA LEU A 250 1.08 1.60 11.25
C LEU A 250 0.07 0.48 11.55
N GLY A 251 -0.11 -0.43 10.61
CA GLY A 251 -0.98 -1.60 10.80
C GLY A 251 -0.40 -2.87 10.20
N SER A 252 -0.97 -4.00 10.58
CA SER A 252 -0.65 -5.31 10.02
C SER A 252 -1.82 -5.83 9.19
N ASN A 253 -1.52 -6.49 8.06
CA ASN A 253 -2.50 -7.37 7.46
C ASN A 253 -2.84 -8.53 8.43
N ALA A 254 -3.98 -9.14 8.24
CA ALA A 254 -4.33 -10.39 8.92
C ALA A 254 -3.37 -11.52 8.52
N ASP A 255 -3.15 -12.47 9.43
CA ASP A 255 -2.22 -13.61 9.25
C ASP A 255 -2.86 -14.85 8.60
N LEU A 256 -4.14 -14.79 8.24
CA LEU A 256 -4.84 -15.85 7.53
C LEU A 256 -5.03 -15.53 6.04
N PRO A 257 -5.02 -16.52 5.15
CA PRO A 257 -5.30 -16.34 3.73
C PRO A 257 -6.71 -15.75 3.51
N ILE A 258 -6.97 -15.21 2.31
CA ILE A 258 -8.24 -14.56 1.90
C ILE A 258 -8.45 -13.18 2.54
N VAL A 259 -8.22 -13.05 3.86
CA VAL A 259 -8.38 -11.78 4.61
C VAL A 259 -7.06 -11.09 4.93
N GLY A 260 -5.93 -11.71 4.56
CA GLY A 260 -4.57 -11.17 4.70
C GLY A 260 -4.06 -10.50 3.44
N GLY A 261 -2.82 -10.00 3.54
CA GLY A 261 -2.08 -9.43 2.40
C GLY A 261 -1.49 -10.51 1.48
N SER A 262 -0.83 -10.06 0.41
CA SER A 262 -0.23 -10.95 -0.60
C SER A 262 1.06 -11.63 -0.15
N ILE A 263 1.73 -11.15 0.90
CA ILE A 263 3.02 -11.69 1.40
C ILE A 263 2.83 -12.12 2.85
N LEU A 264 2.31 -13.33 3.07
CA LEU A 264 2.15 -13.92 4.41
C LEU A 264 3.44 -14.60 4.92
N SER A 265 4.39 -14.88 4.01
CA SER A 265 5.64 -15.59 4.33
C SER A 265 6.72 -14.71 4.98
N HIS A 266 6.55 -13.39 4.97
CA HIS A 266 7.50 -12.45 5.56
C HIS A 266 6.76 -11.44 6.44
N ASP A 267 7.05 -11.46 7.73
CA ASP A 267 6.46 -10.59 8.75
C ASP A 267 6.73 -9.11 8.42
N HIS A 268 5.65 -8.36 8.24
CA HIS A 268 5.72 -6.94 7.86
C HIS A 268 4.46 -6.17 8.24
N PHE A 269 4.64 -4.86 8.36
CA PHE A 269 3.61 -3.88 8.64
C PHE A 269 3.57 -2.83 7.53
N GLN A 270 2.44 -2.14 7.37
CA GLN A 270 2.32 -1.03 6.43
C GLN A 270 1.76 0.20 7.14
N GLY A 271 2.25 1.36 6.77
CA GLY A 271 1.85 2.62 7.38
C GLY A 271 2.34 3.84 6.62
N GLY A 272 2.28 5.00 7.26
CA GLY A 272 2.74 6.26 6.68
C GLY A 272 2.18 7.49 7.40
N ALA A 273 2.58 8.67 6.95
CA ALA A 273 2.10 9.95 7.45
C ALA A 273 0.75 10.29 6.78
N TYR A 274 -0.29 9.54 7.14
CA TYR A 274 -1.62 9.69 6.55
C TYR A 274 -2.72 9.43 7.57
N THR A 275 -3.75 10.29 7.56
CA THR A 275 -4.97 10.09 8.35
C THR A 275 -6.02 9.42 7.47
N PHE A 276 -6.33 8.18 7.78
CA PHE A 276 -7.32 7.40 7.05
C PHE A 276 -8.74 7.71 7.52
N ALA A 277 -9.73 7.53 6.65
CA ALA A 277 -11.14 7.76 6.95
C ALA A 277 -11.62 7.01 8.21
N MET A 278 -11.18 5.76 8.40
CA MET A 278 -11.51 4.98 9.59
C MET A 278 -11.01 5.65 10.89
N ALA A 279 -9.86 6.35 10.86
CA ALA A 279 -9.35 7.04 12.04
C ALA A 279 -10.26 8.20 12.49
N GLU A 280 -10.93 8.86 11.54
CA GLU A 280 -11.86 9.99 11.79
C GLU A 280 -13.27 9.52 12.14
N ALA A 281 -13.59 8.23 11.93
CA ALA A 281 -14.90 7.68 12.20
C ALA A 281 -15.20 7.68 13.72
N PRO A 282 -16.43 8.11 14.13
CA PRO A 282 -16.79 8.21 15.54
C PRO A 282 -17.08 6.83 16.15
N TYR A 283 -17.05 6.78 17.48
CA TYR A 283 -17.65 5.66 18.21
C TYR A 283 -19.17 5.63 18.01
N GLU A 284 -19.73 4.43 17.79
CA GLU A 284 -21.18 4.22 17.79
C GLU A 284 -21.69 3.51 19.05
N TYR A 285 -20.79 2.82 19.76
CA TYR A 285 -21.11 2.10 20.99
C TYR A 285 -19.88 2.00 21.88
N MET A 286 -19.99 2.46 23.12
CA MET A 286 -18.92 2.36 24.13
C MET A 286 -19.21 1.22 25.09
N PHE A 287 -18.16 0.53 25.55
CA PHE A 287 -18.28 -0.55 26.52
C PHE A 287 -17.02 -0.63 27.39
N GLU A 288 -17.13 -1.30 28.53
CA GLU A 288 -16.02 -1.53 29.44
C GLU A 288 -15.56 -2.99 29.32
N ILE A 289 -14.25 -3.20 29.49
CA ILE A 289 -13.65 -4.55 29.49
C ILE A 289 -13.14 -4.82 30.91
N ALA A 290 -13.65 -5.89 31.53
CA ALA A 290 -13.30 -6.24 32.90
C ALA A 290 -11.79 -6.44 33.06
N GLY A 291 -11.22 -5.75 34.07
CA GLY A 291 -9.76 -5.74 34.35
C GLY A 291 -8.96 -4.79 33.45
N PHE A 292 -9.64 -4.01 32.57
CA PHE A 292 -9.02 -3.01 31.68
C PHE A 292 -9.77 -1.66 31.73
N GLU A 293 -10.29 -1.27 32.87
CA GLU A 293 -11.09 -0.06 33.10
C GLU A 293 -10.31 1.24 32.82
N ASP A 294 -8.99 1.15 32.76
CA ASP A 294 -8.06 2.23 32.38
C ASP A 294 -7.92 2.41 30.86
N VAL A 295 -8.54 1.55 30.06
CA VAL A 295 -8.56 1.62 28.59
C VAL A 295 -9.95 1.99 28.11
N THR A 296 -10.04 3.05 27.31
CA THR A 296 -11.28 3.39 26.61
C THR A 296 -11.51 2.40 25.49
N ALA A 297 -12.70 1.76 25.45
CA ALA A 297 -13.07 0.80 24.42
C ALA A 297 -14.43 1.13 23.79
N GLY A 298 -14.54 0.94 22.48
CA GLY A 298 -15.81 1.12 21.78
C GLY A 298 -15.78 0.60 20.35
N CYS A 299 -16.98 0.39 19.79
CA CYS A 299 -17.16 0.07 18.37
C CYS A 299 -17.13 1.34 17.54
N VAL A 300 -16.45 1.29 16.41
CA VAL A 300 -16.38 2.40 15.46
C VAL A 300 -17.55 2.32 14.46
N LYS A 301 -18.18 3.46 14.16
CA LYS A 301 -19.16 3.56 13.08
C LYS A 301 -18.45 3.42 11.73
N TRP A 302 -18.27 2.18 11.30
CA TRP A 302 -17.51 1.81 10.12
C TRP A 302 -18.15 0.65 9.37
N PRO A 303 -17.95 0.46 8.05
CA PRO A 303 -18.53 -0.67 7.32
C PRO A 303 -18.10 -2.03 7.87
N LEU A 304 -16.84 -2.14 8.32
CA LEU A 304 -16.30 -3.35 8.96
C LEU A 304 -16.52 -3.31 10.47
N SER A 305 -16.35 -4.47 11.11
CA SER A 305 -16.49 -4.61 12.56
C SER A 305 -15.20 -4.23 13.27
N VAL A 306 -15.16 -3.03 13.84
CA VAL A 306 -13.95 -2.43 14.43
C VAL A 306 -14.15 -2.16 15.91
N ILE A 307 -13.24 -2.67 16.74
CA ILE A 307 -13.10 -2.28 18.15
C ILE A 307 -11.93 -1.31 18.23
N ARG A 308 -12.17 -0.10 18.73
CA ARG A 308 -11.15 0.92 18.99
C ARG A 308 -10.83 0.97 20.46
N LEU A 309 -9.54 0.95 20.77
CA LEU A 309 -8.97 1.04 22.12
C LEU A 309 -8.10 2.29 22.22
N GLN A 310 -8.20 3.01 23.34
CA GLN A 310 -7.34 4.15 23.63
C GLN A 310 -6.77 4.05 25.04
N GLY A 311 -5.49 4.41 25.21
CA GLY A 311 -4.83 4.41 26.51
C GLY A 311 -3.44 5.02 26.46
N SER A 312 -2.86 5.29 27.63
CA SER A 312 -1.53 5.90 27.77
C SER A 312 -0.38 4.87 27.84
N SER A 313 -0.70 3.58 27.98
CA SER A 313 0.29 2.52 28.21
C SER A 313 0.31 1.51 27.08
N ILE A 314 1.46 1.37 26.39
CA ILE A 314 1.70 0.35 25.36
C ILE A 314 1.39 -1.04 25.90
N GLY A 315 1.94 -1.39 27.09
CA GLY A 315 1.76 -2.72 27.66
C GLY A 315 0.31 -3.04 28.01
N ARG A 316 -0.48 -2.03 28.45
CA ARG A 316 -1.91 -2.24 28.73
C ARG A 316 -2.71 -2.43 27.44
N LEU A 317 -2.47 -1.57 26.45
CA LEU A 317 -3.14 -1.70 25.13
C LEU A 317 -2.78 -3.01 24.42
N ALA A 318 -1.53 -3.44 24.47
CA ALA A 318 -1.13 -4.72 23.88
C ALA A 318 -1.83 -5.90 24.57
N LYS A 319 -1.87 -5.91 25.91
CA LYS A 319 -2.54 -6.97 26.68
C LYS A 319 -4.05 -7.05 26.41
N VAL A 320 -4.76 -5.92 26.38
CA VAL A 320 -6.20 -5.94 26.09
C VAL A 320 -6.45 -6.29 24.63
N SER A 321 -5.58 -5.89 23.71
CA SER A 321 -5.66 -6.28 22.29
C SER A 321 -5.49 -7.79 22.11
N ASP A 322 -4.53 -8.39 22.82
CA ASP A 322 -4.35 -9.85 22.80
C ASP A 322 -5.51 -10.58 23.49
N TYR A 323 -6.01 -10.06 24.62
CA TYR A 323 -7.20 -10.60 25.26
C TYR A 323 -8.39 -10.68 24.29
N ILE A 324 -8.66 -9.58 23.56
CA ILE A 324 -9.72 -9.56 22.54
C ILE A 324 -9.41 -10.55 21.40
N LEU A 325 -8.16 -10.60 20.94
CA LEU A 325 -7.74 -11.55 19.89
C LEU A 325 -7.98 -13.01 20.31
N GLN A 326 -7.59 -13.39 21.53
CA GLN A 326 -7.78 -14.75 22.05
C GLN A 326 -9.26 -15.10 22.17
N LYS A 327 -10.09 -14.15 22.67
CA LYS A 327 -11.55 -14.31 22.71
C LYS A 327 -12.13 -14.49 21.30
N TRP A 328 -11.69 -13.64 20.35
CA TRP A 328 -12.17 -13.69 18.97
C TRP A 328 -11.78 -15.01 18.27
N ARG A 329 -10.54 -15.46 18.45
CA ARG A 329 -10.07 -16.73 17.85
C ARG A 329 -10.89 -17.93 18.26
N GLY A 330 -11.38 -17.99 19.50
CA GLY A 330 -12.21 -19.08 19.98
C GLY A 330 -13.72 -18.85 19.84
N TYR A 331 -14.16 -17.73 19.24
CA TYR A 331 -15.56 -17.34 19.24
C TYR A 331 -16.32 -17.94 18.06
N THR A 332 -17.44 -18.63 18.39
CA THR A 332 -18.41 -19.12 17.38
C THR A 332 -19.77 -18.52 17.71
N ASP A 333 -20.47 -18.01 16.68
CA ASP A 333 -21.84 -17.52 16.72
C ASP A 333 -22.56 -18.01 15.44
N GLU A 334 -23.21 -19.15 15.52
CA GLU A 334 -23.86 -19.78 14.38
C GLU A 334 -24.97 -18.91 13.77
N GLU A 335 -25.68 -18.12 14.60
CA GLU A 335 -26.72 -17.20 14.12
C GLU A 335 -26.16 -16.07 13.23
N ALA A 336 -24.90 -15.68 13.48
CA ALA A 336 -24.18 -14.69 12.68
C ALA A 336 -23.30 -15.32 11.58
N PHE A 337 -23.34 -16.65 11.44
CA PHE A 337 -22.48 -17.44 10.55
C PHE A 337 -20.98 -17.27 10.86
N ILE A 338 -20.63 -17.06 12.11
CA ILE A 338 -19.23 -16.95 12.58
C ILE A 338 -18.83 -18.29 13.20
N PHE A 339 -17.83 -18.92 12.61
CA PHE A 339 -17.22 -20.15 13.11
C PHE A 339 -15.75 -19.88 13.39
N SER A 340 -15.28 -20.27 14.58
CA SER A 340 -13.87 -20.11 14.97
C SER A 340 -12.94 -20.98 14.13
N GLU A 341 -13.41 -22.18 13.75
CA GLU A 341 -12.67 -23.15 12.96
C GLU A 341 -13.62 -24.12 12.21
N THR A 342 -13.12 -24.77 11.18
CA THR A 342 -13.73 -25.92 10.50
C THR A 342 -12.68 -26.99 10.32
N ASP A 343 -12.94 -28.22 10.82
CA ASP A 343 -12.00 -29.35 10.76
C ASP A 343 -10.59 -29.01 11.32
N GLY A 344 -10.52 -28.18 12.37
CA GLY A 344 -9.28 -27.72 12.98
C GLY A 344 -8.55 -26.61 12.24
N VAL A 345 -9.12 -26.06 11.15
CA VAL A 345 -8.57 -24.92 10.42
C VAL A 345 -9.18 -23.63 10.97
N PRO A 346 -8.37 -22.71 11.54
CA PRO A 346 -8.89 -21.49 12.14
C PRO A 346 -9.39 -20.48 11.09
N HIS A 347 -10.43 -19.73 11.45
CA HIS A 347 -11.04 -18.71 10.60
C HIS A 347 -10.93 -17.30 11.16
N ASN A 348 -10.95 -17.15 12.49
CA ASN A 348 -10.96 -15.84 13.14
C ASN A 348 -9.55 -15.26 13.30
N THR A 349 -9.38 -14.02 12.90
CA THR A 349 -8.16 -13.23 13.10
C THR A 349 -8.49 -11.74 13.16
N ILE A 350 -7.48 -10.89 13.33
CA ILE A 350 -7.62 -9.44 13.44
C ILE A 350 -6.66 -8.75 12.47
N THR A 351 -7.11 -7.63 11.89
CA THR A 351 -6.26 -6.63 11.23
C THR A 351 -6.06 -5.48 12.22
N PRO A 352 -4.89 -5.37 12.90
CA PRO A 352 -4.62 -4.32 13.87
C PRO A 352 -4.02 -3.08 13.24
N ILE A 353 -4.42 -1.88 13.71
CA ILE A 353 -3.89 -0.60 13.26
C ILE A 353 -3.62 0.29 14.48
N ALA A 354 -2.38 0.79 14.61
CA ALA A 354 -1.95 1.69 15.67
C ALA A 354 -1.65 3.10 15.16
N ARG A 355 -1.96 4.11 15.99
CA ARG A 355 -1.57 5.51 15.77
C ARG A 355 -1.55 6.27 17.10
N MET A 356 -1.02 7.48 17.06
CA MET A 356 -1.21 8.44 18.15
C MET A 356 -2.48 9.26 17.92
N ASN A 357 -3.24 9.46 18.99
CA ASN A 357 -4.37 10.39 19.03
C ASN A 357 -4.10 11.38 20.18
N GLY A 358 -3.57 12.55 19.83
CA GLY A 358 -2.98 13.47 20.83
C GLY A 358 -1.84 12.79 21.59
N ASN A 359 -1.97 12.67 22.91
CA ASN A 359 -0.98 12.03 23.78
C ASN A 359 -1.32 10.56 24.10
N LEU A 360 -2.39 10.03 23.56
CA LEU A 360 -2.81 8.66 23.76
C LEU A 360 -2.42 7.79 22.58
N TYR A 361 -2.08 6.55 22.88
CA TYR A 361 -2.02 5.49 21.88
C TYR A 361 -3.44 5.06 21.53
N GLU A 362 -3.67 4.80 20.25
CA GLU A 362 -4.93 4.29 19.75
C GLU A 362 -4.67 3.04 18.92
N MET A 363 -5.46 1.98 19.17
CA MET A 363 -5.41 0.71 18.46
C MET A 363 -6.79 0.37 17.93
N ASP A 364 -6.93 0.24 16.63
CA ASP A 364 -8.12 -0.32 15.98
C ASP A 364 -7.90 -1.81 15.72
N LEU A 365 -8.83 -2.64 16.20
CA LEU A 365 -8.87 -4.08 16.00
C LEU A 365 -10.01 -4.41 15.05
N VAL A 366 -9.69 -4.65 13.78
CA VAL A 366 -10.70 -5.04 12.80
C VAL A 366 -10.87 -6.54 12.80
N LEU A 367 -12.05 -7.01 13.19
CA LEU A 367 -12.37 -8.43 13.25
C LEU A 367 -12.47 -9.00 11.83
N ARG A 368 -11.78 -10.12 11.59
CA ARG A 368 -11.76 -10.81 10.29
C ARG A 368 -12.09 -12.28 10.46
N ASN A 369 -12.69 -12.85 9.41
CA ASN A 369 -12.96 -14.28 9.32
C ASN A 369 -12.81 -14.73 7.86
N ASN A 370 -12.11 -15.84 7.60
CA ASN A 370 -11.79 -16.32 6.26
C ASN A 370 -12.57 -17.57 5.83
N ILE A 371 -13.66 -17.88 6.53
CA ILE A 371 -14.48 -19.06 6.20
C ILE A 371 -14.97 -19.01 4.74
N THR A 372 -14.92 -20.16 4.09
CA THR A 372 -15.46 -20.37 2.73
C THR A 372 -16.61 -21.36 2.75
N THR A 373 -17.47 -21.30 1.75
CA THR A 373 -18.50 -22.30 1.45
C THR A 373 -18.42 -22.68 -0.02
N GLU A 374 -19.12 -23.74 -0.42
CA GLU A 374 -19.20 -24.14 -1.84
C GLU A 374 -19.73 -22.98 -2.71
N ASP A 375 -20.74 -22.24 -2.23
CA ASP A 375 -21.30 -21.07 -2.92
C ASP A 375 -20.42 -19.80 -2.82
N ARG A 376 -19.51 -19.76 -1.86
CA ARG A 376 -18.61 -18.60 -1.58
C ARG A 376 -17.14 -19.05 -1.49
N PRO A 377 -16.54 -19.56 -2.58
CA PRO A 377 -15.18 -20.12 -2.55
C PRO A 377 -14.09 -19.08 -2.31
N TRP A 378 -14.38 -17.80 -2.54
CA TRP A 378 -13.49 -16.66 -2.27
C TRP A 378 -13.58 -16.13 -0.83
N GLY A 379 -14.52 -16.68 -0.02
CA GLY A 379 -14.82 -16.26 1.35
C GLY A 379 -16.25 -15.74 1.51
N VAL A 380 -16.85 -16.05 2.66
CA VAL A 380 -18.17 -15.52 3.03
C VAL A 380 -18.12 -14.02 3.27
N TYR A 381 -16.99 -13.54 3.82
CA TYR A 381 -16.71 -12.13 4.09
C TYR A 381 -15.82 -11.53 3.00
N HIS A 382 -16.20 -11.76 1.74
CA HIS A 382 -15.54 -11.26 0.54
C HIS A 382 -16.56 -10.46 -0.30
N PRO A 383 -16.14 -9.50 -1.13
CA PRO A 383 -17.03 -8.77 -2.03
C PRO A 383 -17.92 -9.71 -2.86
N GLU A 384 -19.19 -9.38 -2.97
CA GLU A 384 -20.13 -10.11 -3.81
C GLU A 384 -19.80 -9.96 -5.29
N GLU A 385 -20.15 -10.96 -6.11
CA GLU A 385 -19.80 -11.02 -7.52
C GLU A 385 -20.26 -9.77 -8.30
N LYS A 386 -21.46 -9.24 -7.98
CA LYS A 386 -21.98 -8.00 -8.57
C LYS A 386 -21.07 -6.78 -8.39
N LEU A 387 -20.19 -6.77 -7.36
CA LEU A 387 -19.25 -5.68 -7.07
C LEU A 387 -17.88 -5.89 -7.73
N HIS A 388 -17.63 -7.08 -8.34
CA HIS A 388 -16.33 -7.43 -8.90
C HIS A 388 -15.94 -6.58 -10.12
N HIS A 389 -16.90 -5.92 -10.76
CA HIS A 389 -16.61 -4.96 -11.83
C HIS A 389 -15.80 -3.75 -11.34
N ILE A 390 -15.89 -3.38 -10.05
CA ILE A 390 -15.08 -2.34 -9.40
C ILE A 390 -13.93 -2.95 -8.60
N LYS A 391 -14.22 -3.91 -7.67
CA LYS A 391 -13.20 -4.50 -6.80
C LYS A 391 -13.46 -5.98 -6.58
N LYS A 392 -12.56 -6.82 -7.12
CA LYS A 392 -12.62 -8.28 -7.02
C LYS A 392 -11.64 -8.86 -6.00
N GLU A 393 -10.53 -8.17 -5.77
CA GLU A 393 -9.44 -8.66 -4.93
C GLU A 393 -9.84 -8.67 -3.45
N ASN A 394 -9.09 -9.44 -2.66
CA ASN A 394 -9.23 -9.48 -1.22
C ASN A 394 -9.08 -8.08 -0.59
N ILE A 395 -9.82 -7.82 0.47
CA ILE A 395 -9.78 -6.57 1.21
C ILE A 395 -8.67 -6.63 2.25
N GLY A 396 -7.57 -5.95 1.97
CA GLY A 396 -6.40 -5.85 2.82
C GLY A 396 -6.43 -4.62 3.75
N LEU A 397 -5.30 -4.40 4.45
CA LEU A 397 -5.14 -3.33 5.44
C LEU A 397 -5.53 -1.94 4.92
N ILE A 398 -5.10 -1.59 3.71
CA ILE A 398 -5.30 -0.24 3.14
C ILE A 398 -6.79 0.01 2.88
N GLU A 399 -7.46 -0.96 2.25
CA GLU A 399 -8.89 -0.88 1.97
C GLU A 399 -9.71 -0.84 3.26
N VAL A 400 -9.34 -1.65 4.26
CA VAL A 400 -9.99 -1.67 5.58
C VAL A 400 -10.01 -0.28 6.21
N MET A 401 -8.94 0.50 6.04
CA MET A 401 -8.82 1.86 6.58
C MET A 401 -9.59 2.93 5.78
N GLY A 402 -10.24 2.55 4.66
CA GLY A 402 -11.08 3.44 3.85
C GLY A 402 -10.39 4.07 2.66
N LEU A 403 -9.31 3.48 2.15
CA LEU A 403 -8.67 3.87 0.90
C LEU A 403 -8.82 2.76 -0.14
N ALA A 404 -9.66 2.99 -1.15
CA ALA A 404 -9.81 2.09 -2.29
C ALA A 404 -8.59 2.18 -3.22
N VAL A 405 -7.89 1.06 -3.41
CA VAL A 405 -6.88 0.93 -4.47
C VAL A 405 -7.50 0.11 -5.60
N LEU A 406 -7.86 0.80 -6.68
CA LEU A 406 -8.60 0.25 -7.81
C LEU A 406 -7.68 -0.01 -9.03
N PRO A 407 -8.01 -1.01 -9.87
CA PRO A 407 -7.19 -1.38 -11.02
C PRO A 407 -7.18 -0.32 -12.12
N SER A 408 -6.06 -0.24 -12.86
CA SER A 408 -5.82 0.74 -13.93
C SER A 408 -6.86 0.71 -15.06
N ARG A 409 -7.44 -0.46 -15.35
CA ARG A 409 -8.47 -0.61 -16.39
C ARG A 409 -9.66 0.34 -16.21
N LEU A 410 -10.04 0.59 -14.94
CA LEU A 410 -11.20 1.43 -14.61
C LEU A 410 -11.08 2.85 -15.15
N LYS A 411 -9.87 3.40 -15.33
CA LYS A 411 -9.72 4.74 -15.94
C LYS A 411 -10.33 4.78 -17.34
N LYS A 412 -9.96 3.82 -18.19
CA LYS A 412 -10.46 3.75 -19.57
C LYS A 412 -11.93 3.32 -19.64
N GLU A 413 -12.33 2.39 -18.78
CA GLU A 413 -13.71 1.91 -18.70
C GLU A 413 -14.66 3.02 -18.27
N MET A 414 -14.30 3.84 -17.28
CA MET A 414 -15.13 4.96 -16.79
C MET A 414 -15.20 6.10 -17.82
N ASP A 415 -14.12 6.41 -18.55
CA ASP A 415 -14.14 7.39 -19.64
C ASP A 415 -15.10 6.94 -20.76
N MET A 416 -15.06 5.65 -21.10
CA MET A 416 -15.97 5.07 -22.10
C MET A 416 -17.42 5.06 -21.62
N LEU A 417 -17.63 4.75 -20.33
CA LEU A 417 -18.93 4.73 -19.70
C LEU A 417 -19.58 6.11 -19.71
N ALA A 418 -18.85 7.14 -19.25
CA ALA A 418 -19.30 8.53 -19.26
C ALA A 418 -19.74 8.97 -20.64
N LYS A 419 -18.92 8.66 -21.66
CA LYS A 419 -19.23 8.99 -23.06
C LYS A 419 -20.48 8.26 -23.55
N ALA A 420 -20.62 6.95 -23.27
CA ALA A 420 -21.76 6.16 -23.70
C ALA A 420 -23.08 6.64 -23.09
N ILE A 421 -23.07 7.01 -21.80
CA ILE A 421 -24.23 7.56 -21.11
C ILE A 421 -24.66 8.89 -21.73
N ILE A 422 -23.73 9.82 -21.96
CA ILE A 422 -24.04 11.13 -22.59
C ILE A 422 -24.57 10.94 -24.04
N GLU A 423 -24.08 9.97 -24.77
CA GLU A 423 -24.54 9.65 -26.12
C GLU A 423 -25.87 8.84 -26.14
N GLY A 424 -26.44 8.49 -24.99
CA GLY A 424 -27.66 7.69 -24.86
C GLY A 424 -27.54 6.27 -25.39
N LYS A 425 -26.34 5.70 -25.35
CA LYS A 425 -26.05 4.34 -25.80
C LYS A 425 -26.42 3.31 -24.75
N ASN A 426 -26.95 2.17 -25.17
CA ASN A 426 -27.17 1.04 -24.27
C ASN A 426 -25.82 0.43 -23.87
N ILE A 427 -25.50 0.46 -22.59
CA ILE A 427 -24.22 -0.02 -22.03
C ILE A 427 -24.08 -1.55 -22.20
N HIS A 428 -25.19 -2.31 -22.13
CA HIS A 428 -25.19 -3.76 -22.33
C HIS A 428 -24.65 -4.20 -23.69
N ASP A 429 -24.73 -3.32 -24.70
CA ASP A 429 -24.31 -3.63 -26.07
C ASP A 429 -22.82 -3.31 -26.32
N ILE A 430 -22.11 -2.71 -25.32
CA ILE A 430 -20.72 -2.28 -25.49
C ILE A 430 -19.78 -3.26 -24.77
N GLU A 431 -19.19 -4.20 -25.51
CA GLU A 431 -18.38 -5.33 -24.99
C GLU A 431 -17.37 -4.94 -23.91
N LYS A 432 -16.70 -3.78 -24.04
CA LYS A 432 -15.63 -3.35 -23.11
C LYS A 432 -16.14 -2.83 -21.76
N ILE A 433 -17.40 -2.43 -21.67
CA ILE A 433 -17.98 -1.82 -20.48
C ILE A 433 -19.28 -2.47 -20.03
N LYS A 434 -19.78 -3.50 -20.74
CA LYS A 434 -21.01 -4.22 -20.38
C LYS A 434 -20.97 -4.82 -18.97
N ILE A 435 -19.78 -5.08 -18.43
CA ILE A 435 -19.59 -5.55 -17.05
C ILE A 435 -20.12 -4.55 -16.01
N HIS A 436 -20.30 -3.28 -16.39
CA HIS A 436 -20.83 -2.23 -15.52
C HIS A 436 -22.32 -1.94 -15.76
N ALA A 437 -22.96 -2.59 -16.75
CA ALA A 437 -24.29 -2.21 -17.20
C ALA A 437 -25.34 -2.34 -16.09
N ASP A 438 -25.44 -3.51 -15.43
CA ASP A 438 -26.41 -3.73 -14.36
C ASP A 438 -26.24 -2.70 -13.21
N TRP A 439 -25.00 -2.38 -12.85
CA TRP A 439 -24.70 -1.35 -11.85
C TRP A 439 -25.11 0.07 -12.31
N VAL A 440 -24.93 0.39 -13.60
CA VAL A 440 -25.40 1.68 -14.13
C VAL A 440 -26.92 1.77 -14.11
N ASP A 441 -27.63 0.71 -14.45
CA ASP A 441 -29.10 0.67 -14.42
C ASP A 441 -29.67 0.93 -13.00
N GLU A 442 -28.93 0.58 -11.93
CA GLU A 442 -29.36 0.84 -10.56
C GLU A 442 -29.48 2.33 -10.20
N TRP A 443 -28.69 3.20 -10.83
CA TRP A 443 -28.60 4.61 -10.44
C TRP A 443 -28.87 5.62 -11.56
N LEU A 444 -28.85 5.19 -12.83
CA LEU A 444 -28.92 6.09 -13.99
C LEU A 444 -30.11 7.06 -13.92
N ASP A 445 -31.29 6.57 -13.61
CA ASP A 445 -32.52 7.36 -13.52
C ASP A 445 -32.62 8.26 -12.28
N SER A 446 -31.68 8.13 -11.36
CA SER A 446 -31.66 8.92 -10.10
C SER A 446 -31.00 10.28 -10.26
N TYR A 447 -30.40 10.57 -11.42
CA TYR A 447 -29.62 11.76 -11.67
C TYR A 447 -30.10 12.51 -12.92
N ASP A 448 -30.05 13.86 -12.84
CA ASP A 448 -30.14 14.72 -14.05
C ASP A 448 -28.73 14.85 -14.63
N ILE A 449 -28.42 14.01 -15.61
CA ILE A 449 -27.07 13.81 -16.13
C ILE A 449 -26.75 14.79 -17.26
N THR A 450 -25.60 15.46 -17.12
CA THR A 450 -25.04 16.39 -18.10
C THR A 450 -23.57 16.08 -18.37
N THR A 451 -23.02 16.68 -19.41
CA THR A 451 -21.58 16.58 -19.74
C THR A 451 -20.68 17.13 -18.61
N GLU A 452 -21.19 18.07 -17.80
CA GLU A 452 -20.45 18.72 -16.73
C GLU A 452 -20.42 17.89 -15.44
N ASN A 453 -21.45 17.06 -15.18
CA ASN A 453 -21.59 16.36 -13.91
C ASN A 453 -21.37 14.84 -13.97
N ILE A 454 -21.34 14.21 -15.15
CA ILE A 454 -21.25 12.76 -15.30
C ILE A 454 -20.00 12.16 -14.62
N GLU A 455 -18.85 12.82 -14.71
CA GLU A 455 -17.62 12.34 -14.08
C GLU A 455 -17.76 12.30 -12.55
N SER A 456 -18.34 13.34 -11.96
CA SER A 456 -18.57 13.41 -10.50
C SER A 456 -19.61 12.41 -10.02
N ILE A 457 -20.64 12.11 -10.82
CA ILE A 457 -21.63 11.07 -10.53
C ILE A 457 -20.96 9.70 -10.51
N ILE A 458 -20.22 9.35 -11.57
CA ILE A 458 -19.49 8.07 -11.63
C ILE A 458 -18.51 7.93 -10.46
N GLN A 459 -17.79 8.99 -10.09
CA GLN A 459 -16.88 8.99 -8.95
C GLN A 459 -17.62 8.71 -7.63
N LYS A 460 -18.80 9.27 -7.45
CA LYS A 460 -19.65 9.02 -6.28
C LYS A 460 -20.14 7.56 -6.27
N GLU A 461 -20.67 7.10 -7.39
CA GLU A 461 -21.19 5.73 -7.50
C GLU A 461 -20.09 4.65 -7.31
N ILE A 462 -18.86 4.90 -7.77
CA ILE A 462 -17.69 4.05 -7.47
C ILE A 462 -17.44 4.00 -5.95
N ALA A 463 -17.54 5.14 -5.27
CA ALA A 463 -17.35 5.19 -3.83
C ALA A 463 -18.45 4.44 -3.06
N ASP A 464 -19.70 4.59 -3.47
CA ASP A 464 -20.84 3.86 -2.88
C ASP A 464 -20.72 2.34 -3.13
N CYS A 465 -20.27 1.94 -4.33
CA CYS A 465 -19.93 0.54 -4.61
C CYS A 465 -18.80 0.04 -3.70
N PHE A 466 -17.75 0.84 -3.47
CA PHE A 466 -16.67 0.45 -2.58
C PHE A 466 -17.10 0.37 -1.11
N VAL A 467 -18.03 1.20 -0.67
CA VAL A 467 -18.65 1.05 0.67
C VAL A 467 -19.33 -0.32 0.79
N GLN A 468 -20.10 -0.74 -0.22
CA GLN A 468 -20.70 -2.08 -0.23
C GLN A 468 -19.64 -3.20 -0.20
N VAL A 469 -18.52 -3.01 -0.90
CA VAL A 469 -17.37 -3.93 -0.84
C VAL A 469 -16.84 -4.07 0.59
N LEU A 470 -16.70 -2.96 1.33
CA LEU A 470 -16.28 -2.99 2.73
C LEU A 470 -17.33 -3.62 3.65
N GLU A 471 -18.62 -3.36 3.43
CA GLU A 471 -19.73 -3.98 4.19
C GLU A 471 -19.77 -5.49 3.97
N CYS A 472 -19.49 -5.96 2.76
CA CYS A 472 -19.33 -7.40 2.47
C CYS A 472 -18.20 -8.03 3.28
N ALA A 473 -17.09 -7.30 3.47
CA ALA A 473 -15.93 -7.76 4.23
C ALA A 473 -16.12 -7.71 5.76
N GLY A 474 -17.14 -6.99 6.25
CA GLY A 474 -17.50 -6.92 7.67
C GLY A 474 -18.07 -8.23 8.19
N VAL A 475 -17.56 -8.74 9.31
CA VAL A 475 -18.06 -10.00 9.92
C VAL A 475 -19.43 -9.81 10.53
N TYR A 476 -19.69 -8.70 11.20
CA TYR A 476 -21.01 -8.30 11.66
C TYR A 476 -21.62 -7.31 10.66
N LYS A 477 -22.69 -7.72 9.99
CA LYS A 477 -23.33 -6.91 8.95
C LYS A 477 -23.96 -5.64 9.53
N ARG A 478 -24.05 -4.58 8.75
CA ARG A 478 -24.58 -3.27 9.12
C ARG A 478 -26.12 -3.27 9.18
N THR A 479 -26.67 -4.21 9.95
CA THR A 479 -28.10 -4.41 10.21
C THR A 479 -28.35 -4.50 11.72
N GLU A 480 -29.58 -4.32 12.18
CA GLU A 480 -29.93 -4.50 13.60
C GLU A 480 -29.51 -5.88 14.13
N LYS A 481 -29.73 -6.95 13.35
CA LYS A 481 -29.32 -8.32 13.72
C LYS A 481 -27.80 -8.44 13.80
N GLY A 482 -27.07 -7.88 12.84
CA GLY A 482 -25.61 -7.91 12.84
C GLY A 482 -25.03 -7.12 14.01
N PHE A 483 -25.61 -5.97 14.35
CA PHE A 483 -25.17 -5.20 15.52
C PHE A 483 -25.51 -5.89 16.84
N ALA A 484 -26.67 -6.57 16.93
CA ALA A 484 -27.02 -7.41 18.08
C ALA A 484 -26.03 -8.57 18.26
N ALA A 485 -25.63 -9.22 17.16
CA ALA A 485 -24.59 -10.26 17.18
C ALA A 485 -23.23 -9.69 17.62
N PHE A 486 -22.85 -8.52 17.15
CA PHE A 486 -21.62 -7.85 17.62
C PHE A 486 -21.67 -7.62 19.13
N LYS A 487 -22.79 -7.14 19.66
CA LYS A 487 -22.96 -6.96 21.14
C LYS A 487 -22.86 -8.29 21.88
N ARG A 488 -23.29 -9.42 21.34
CA ARG A 488 -23.09 -10.75 21.96
C ARG A 488 -21.60 -11.06 22.11
N PHE A 489 -20.80 -10.80 21.08
CA PHE A 489 -19.34 -10.94 21.19
C PHE A 489 -18.75 -9.99 22.25
N LEU A 490 -19.15 -8.71 22.25
CA LEU A 490 -18.65 -7.74 23.21
C LEU A 490 -18.98 -8.14 24.66
N SER A 491 -20.09 -8.83 24.90
CA SER A 491 -20.51 -9.26 26.23
C SER A 491 -19.66 -10.39 26.83
N VAL A 492 -18.78 -11.02 26.02
CA VAL A 492 -17.84 -12.05 26.51
C VAL A 492 -16.43 -11.53 26.74
N LEU A 493 -16.22 -10.21 26.51
CA LEU A 493 -15.00 -9.48 26.81
C LEU A 493 -15.01 -8.97 28.25
#